data_44ba0ceae88a15f1b62d19627872abc9
#
_entry.id   44ba0ceae88a15f1b62d19627872abc9
#
_cell.length_a   1.000
_cell.length_b   1.000
_cell.length_c   1.000
_cell.angle_alpha   90.00
_cell.angle_beta   90.00
_cell.angle_gamma   90.00
#
_symmetry.space_group_name_H-M   'P 1'
#
loop_
_entity.id
_entity.type
_entity.pdbx_description
1 polymer ?
#
loop_
_entity_poly.entity_id
_entity_poly.type
_entity_poly.pdbx_seq_one_letter_code
_entity_poly.pdbx_strand_id
1 'polypeptide(L)'
;VERSRGLGDVYKRQVLGLYYVPGGEGDPTPAYSSMEFIMTQLPFGYIIRSIHHWTTHFMVAAVFLHMCRVYFTGAYRNPRELNWLIGVALMFFTIFFGYSGYLLPWDSLAFGAATIGINMANSTPLIGGWVATAMFAGTTISGQTVTRMYFLHVFILPVVVTSLILAHLFIVWAQGIAEPH
;
A
#
# COMPACT_ATOMS: atom_id res chain seq x y z
N VAL A 1 -28.51 -7.44 28.90
CA VAL A 1 -27.48 -6.42 28.64
C VAL A 1 -26.59 -6.79 27.45
N GLU A 2 -26.59 -8.03 27.01
CA GLU A 2 -25.71 -8.53 25.90
C GLU A 2 -26.28 -8.29 24.50
N ARG A 3 -27.58 -8.06 24.36
CA ARG A 3 -28.28 -7.89 23.07
C ARG A 3 -28.10 -6.51 22.43
N SER A 4 -27.71 -5.49 23.20
CA SER A 4 -27.53 -4.13 22.69
C SER A 4 -26.13 -3.86 22.10
N ARG A 5 -25.14 -4.70 22.41
CA ARG A 5 -23.79 -4.58 21.85
C ARG A 5 -23.70 -5.03 20.38
N GLY A 6 -24.52 -6.01 19.98
CA GLY A 6 -24.48 -6.57 18.63
C GLY A 6 -24.98 -5.64 17.52
N LEU A 7 -25.96 -4.78 17.80
CA LEU A 7 -26.55 -3.89 16.78
C LEU A 7 -25.69 -2.64 16.54
N GLY A 8 -25.07 -2.09 17.59
CA GLY A 8 -24.16 -0.93 17.45
C GLY A 8 -22.87 -1.30 16.69
N ASP A 9 -22.46 -2.55 16.77
CA ASP A 9 -21.27 -3.02 16.07
C ASP A 9 -21.51 -3.30 14.57
N VAL A 10 -22.72 -3.66 14.16
CA VAL A 10 -23.05 -3.96 12.76
C VAL A 10 -22.95 -2.72 11.86
N TYR A 11 -23.36 -1.55 12.35
CA TYR A 11 -23.32 -0.32 11.54
C TYR A 11 -21.94 0.31 11.40
N LYS A 12 -21.00 0.00 12.29
CA LYS A 12 -19.62 0.50 12.24
C LYS A 12 -18.74 -0.23 11.24
N ARG A 13 -19.28 -1.19 10.51
CA ARG A 13 -18.50 -2.27 9.90
C ARG A 13 -18.58 -2.39 8.37
N GLN A 14 -18.75 -1.31 7.62
CA GLN A 14 -19.00 -1.40 6.17
C GLN A 14 -17.79 -1.14 5.25
N VAL A 15 -16.64 -0.71 5.76
CA VAL A 15 -15.42 -0.49 4.97
C VAL A 15 -14.22 -1.10 5.69
N LEU A 16 -13.34 -1.83 5.00
CA LEU A 16 -12.21 -2.59 5.58
C LEU A 16 -11.39 -1.77 6.59
N GLY A 17 -11.16 -0.48 6.32
CA GLY A 17 -10.42 0.40 7.20
C GLY A 17 -11.13 0.76 8.52
N LEU A 18 -12.46 0.58 8.60
CA LEU A 18 -13.23 0.82 9.82
C LEU A 18 -13.18 -0.37 10.79
N TYR A 19 -12.77 -1.54 10.29
CA TYR A 19 -12.73 -2.78 11.06
C TYR A 19 -11.35 -3.20 11.46
N TYR A 20 -10.37 -2.76 10.68
CA TYR A 20 -8.99 -3.07 10.95
C TYR A 20 -8.48 -2.26 12.13
N VAL A 21 -7.93 -2.93 13.11
CA VAL A 21 -7.33 -2.33 14.31
C VAL A 21 -5.81 -2.48 14.20
N PRO A 22 -5.07 -1.41 13.90
CA PRO A 22 -3.61 -1.49 13.83
C PRO A 22 -3.03 -1.72 15.23
N GLY A 23 -2.20 -2.73 15.37
CA GLY A 23 -1.49 -3.06 16.60
C GLY A 23 -0.77 -4.39 16.46
N GLY A 24 0.53 -4.40 16.74
CA GLY A 24 1.40 -5.57 16.61
C GLY A 24 1.80 -6.18 17.94
N GLU A 25 1.19 -5.79 19.05
CA GLU A 25 1.47 -6.31 20.39
C GLU A 25 0.34 -7.21 20.88
N GLY A 26 0.69 -8.20 21.71
CA GLY A 26 -0.26 -9.20 22.22
C GLY A 26 -0.28 -10.50 21.39
N ASP A 27 -0.97 -11.51 21.91
CA ASP A 27 -1.14 -12.80 21.23
C ASP A 27 -2.58 -13.30 21.46
N PRO A 28 -3.45 -13.32 20.41
CA PRO A 28 -3.19 -12.78 19.08
C PRO A 28 -3.12 -11.25 19.04
N THR A 29 -2.37 -10.70 18.07
CA THR A 29 -2.27 -9.25 17.91
C THR A 29 -3.58 -8.63 17.41
N PRO A 30 -3.92 -7.37 17.76
CA PRO A 30 -5.12 -6.69 17.26
C PRO A 30 -5.20 -6.66 15.72
N ALA A 31 -4.08 -6.47 15.04
CA ALA A 31 -4.01 -6.49 13.58
C ALA A 31 -4.44 -7.85 13.02
N TYR A 32 -3.88 -8.94 13.54
CA TYR A 32 -4.24 -10.30 13.12
C TYR A 32 -5.70 -10.64 13.44
N SER A 33 -6.15 -10.40 14.68
CA SER A 33 -7.53 -10.68 15.11
C SER A 33 -8.57 -9.91 14.29
N SER A 34 -8.30 -8.63 13.96
CA SER A 34 -9.20 -7.85 13.12
C SER A 34 -9.25 -8.36 11.68
N MET A 35 -8.15 -8.86 11.15
CA MET A 35 -8.11 -9.51 9.83
C MET A 35 -8.88 -10.83 9.82
N GLU A 36 -8.70 -11.66 10.85
CA GLU A 36 -9.47 -12.90 11.01
C GLU A 36 -10.97 -12.62 11.09
N PHE A 37 -11.35 -11.62 11.88
CA PHE A 37 -12.74 -11.17 11.97
C PHE A 37 -13.30 -10.72 10.60
N ILE A 38 -12.55 -9.91 9.83
CA ILE A 38 -12.95 -9.48 8.49
C ILE A 38 -13.17 -10.69 7.57
N MET A 39 -12.31 -11.70 7.67
CA MET A 39 -12.35 -12.87 6.80
C MET A 39 -13.44 -13.86 7.13
N THR A 40 -13.81 -14.00 8.43
CA THR A 40 -14.66 -15.10 8.89
C THR A 40 -16.04 -14.66 9.38
N GLN A 41 -16.17 -13.44 9.89
CA GLN A 41 -17.40 -13.00 10.58
C GLN A 41 -18.09 -11.83 9.90
N LEU A 42 -17.36 -11.03 9.11
CA LEU A 42 -17.94 -9.88 8.43
C LEU A 42 -18.69 -10.31 7.17
N PRO A 43 -19.99 -9.97 7.01
CA PRO A 43 -20.70 -10.21 5.76
C PRO A 43 -19.95 -9.56 4.58
N PHE A 44 -19.66 -10.36 3.56
CA PHE A 44 -18.87 -9.95 2.38
C PHE A 44 -17.42 -9.55 2.65
N GLY A 45 -16.92 -9.61 3.87
CA GLY A 45 -15.57 -9.21 4.23
C GLY A 45 -14.49 -9.98 3.45
N TYR A 46 -14.65 -11.30 3.34
CA TYR A 46 -13.80 -12.16 2.52
C TYR A 46 -13.74 -11.68 1.04
N ILE A 47 -14.90 -11.38 0.44
CA ILE A 47 -14.98 -10.96 -0.97
C ILE A 47 -14.30 -9.61 -1.16
N ILE A 48 -14.61 -8.62 -0.32
CA ILE A 48 -14.04 -7.27 -0.43
C ILE A 48 -12.52 -7.31 -0.25
N ARG A 49 -12.03 -8.05 0.75
CA ARG A 49 -10.59 -8.23 0.95
C ARG A 49 -9.93 -8.96 -0.22
N SER A 50 -10.54 -10.00 -0.74
CA SER A 50 -10.00 -10.77 -1.86
C SER A 50 -9.93 -9.91 -3.13
N ILE A 51 -10.97 -9.14 -3.45
CA ILE A 51 -10.95 -8.19 -4.57
C ILE A 51 -9.81 -7.19 -4.38
N HIS A 52 -9.68 -6.57 -3.19
CA HIS A 52 -8.62 -5.61 -2.89
C HIS A 52 -7.22 -6.23 -3.10
N HIS A 53 -7.00 -7.43 -2.58
CA HIS A 53 -5.74 -8.16 -2.69
C HIS A 53 -5.39 -8.47 -4.15
N TRP A 54 -6.31 -9.08 -4.91
CA TRP A 54 -6.06 -9.43 -6.31
C TRP A 54 -5.92 -8.20 -7.22
N THR A 55 -6.71 -7.15 -6.97
CA THR A 55 -6.59 -5.90 -7.72
C THR A 55 -5.20 -5.28 -7.55
N THR A 56 -4.57 -5.40 -6.38
CA THR A 56 -3.20 -4.92 -6.16
C THR A 56 -2.20 -5.65 -7.07
N HIS A 57 -2.30 -6.97 -7.22
CA HIS A 57 -1.42 -7.73 -8.11
C HIS A 57 -1.61 -7.31 -9.58
N PHE A 58 -2.85 -7.20 -10.03
CA PHE A 58 -3.16 -6.75 -11.39
C PHE A 58 -2.69 -5.31 -11.63
N MET A 59 -2.84 -4.43 -10.66
CA MET A 59 -2.39 -3.04 -10.77
C MET A 59 -0.86 -2.96 -10.93
N VAL A 60 -0.09 -3.66 -10.11
CA VAL A 60 1.38 -3.67 -10.21
C VAL A 60 1.82 -4.23 -11.56
N ALA A 61 1.22 -5.36 -12.01
CA ALA A 61 1.52 -5.94 -13.30
C ALA A 61 1.18 -4.99 -14.47
N ALA A 62 0.01 -4.34 -14.42
CA ALA A 62 -0.42 -3.39 -15.45
C ALA A 62 0.49 -2.14 -15.52
N VAL A 63 0.90 -1.60 -14.37
CA VAL A 63 1.83 -0.46 -14.31
C VAL A 63 3.19 -0.87 -14.87
N PHE A 64 3.68 -2.05 -14.55
CA PHE A 64 4.93 -2.57 -15.10
C PHE A 64 4.86 -2.70 -16.64
N LEU A 65 3.80 -3.34 -17.16
CA LEU A 65 3.58 -3.47 -18.61
C LEU A 65 3.42 -2.10 -19.29
N HIS A 66 2.74 -1.16 -18.65
CA HIS A 66 2.64 0.21 -19.12
C HIS A 66 4.02 0.88 -19.23
N MET A 67 4.87 0.73 -18.22
CA MET A 67 6.23 1.26 -18.24
C MET A 67 7.07 0.62 -19.35
N CYS A 68 6.98 -0.69 -19.55
CA CYS A 68 7.63 -1.41 -20.66
C CYS A 68 7.17 -0.83 -22.02
N ARG A 69 5.87 -0.65 -22.22
CA ARG A 69 5.32 -0.06 -23.44
C ARG A 69 5.92 1.33 -23.69
N VAL A 70 5.87 2.23 -22.71
CA VAL A 70 6.39 3.59 -22.82
C VAL A 70 7.88 3.59 -23.16
N TYR A 71 8.65 2.71 -22.54
CA TYR A 71 10.08 2.56 -22.75
C TYR A 71 10.39 2.05 -24.17
N PHE A 72 9.82 0.93 -24.59
CA PHE A 72 10.12 0.29 -25.87
C PHE A 72 9.60 1.10 -27.08
N THR A 73 8.53 1.87 -26.91
CA THR A 73 8.05 2.76 -27.99
C THR A 73 8.73 4.12 -28.00
N GLY A 74 9.65 4.41 -27.07
CA GLY A 74 10.32 5.72 -26.99
C GLY A 74 9.39 6.88 -26.62
N ALA A 75 8.19 6.60 -26.12
CA ALA A 75 7.17 7.60 -25.79
C ALA A 75 7.56 8.54 -24.64
N TYR A 76 8.66 8.26 -23.95
CA TYR A 76 9.25 9.10 -22.89
C TYR A 76 10.12 10.23 -23.40
N ARG A 77 10.46 10.25 -24.72
CA ARG A 77 11.36 11.26 -25.29
C ARG A 77 10.68 12.63 -25.36
N ASN A 78 11.53 13.67 -25.56
CA ASN A 78 11.10 15.06 -25.67
C ASN A 78 9.80 15.22 -26.49
N PRO A 79 8.80 15.92 -25.92
CA PRO A 79 8.78 16.76 -24.72
C PRO A 79 8.24 16.06 -23.45
N ARG A 80 8.28 14.72 -23.36
CA ARG A 80 7.56 13.92 -22.35
C ARG A 80 8.42 13.40 -21.19
N GLU A 81 9.65 13.89 -21.05
CA GLU A 81 10.60 13.43 -20.01
C GLU A 81 10.07 13.66 -18.60
N LEU A 82 9.44 14.81 -18.35
CA LEU A 82 8.84 15.09 -17.03
C LEU A 82 7.74 14.09 -16.69
N ASN A 83 6.89 13.78 -17.67
CA ASN A 83 5.84 12.79 -17.48
C ASN A 83 6.37 11.38 -17.22
N TRP A 84 7.48 11.03 -17.87
CA TRP A 84 8.21 9.79 -17.61
C TRP A 84 8.73 9.73 -16.17
N LEU A 85 9.35 10.80 -15.66
CA LEU A 85 9.83 10.86 -14.28
C LEU A 85 8.71 10.68 -13.27
N ILE A 86 7.56 11.31 -13.50
CA ILE A 86 6.35 11.12 -12.67
C ILE A 86 5.86 9.67 -12.76
N GLY A 87 5.88 9.06 -13.95
CA GLY A 87 5.53 7.66 -14.15
C GLY A 87 6.44 6.69 -13.38
N VAL A 88 7.76 6.96 -13.37
CA VAL A 88 8.72 6.18 -12.56
C VAL A 88 8.43 6.32 -11.06
N ALA A 89 8.15 7.53 -10.60
CA ALA A 89 7.76 7.78 -9.21
C ALA A 89 6.45 7.05 -8.86
N LEU A 90 5.46 7.09 -9.74
CA LEU A 90 4.19 6.35 -9.59
C LEU A 90 4.42 4.85 -9.47
N MET A 91 5.28 4.26 -10.31
CA MET A 91 5.62 2.83 -10.22
C MET A 91 6.23 2.50 -8.85
N PHE A 92 7.19 3.31 -8.39
CA PHE A 92 7.82 3.12 -7.08
C PHE A 92 6.78 3.18 -5.95
N PHE A 93 5.94 4.22 -5.92
CA PHE A 93 4.90 4.37 -4.89
C PHE A 93 3.82 3.29 -5.00
N THR A 94 3.48 2.79 -6.18
CA THR A 94 2.54 1.68 -6.36
C THR A 94 3.09 0.39 -5.75
N ILE A 95 4.37 0.07 -5.98
CA ILE A 95 5.03 -1.10 -5.38
C ILE A 95 5.07 -0.95 -3.85
N PHE A 96 5.45 0.22 -3.36
CA PHE A 96 5.49 0.49 -1.92
C PHE A 96 4.09 0.46 -1.29
N PHE A 97 3.06 0.92 -2.01
CA PHE A 97 1.67 0.82 -1.60
C PHE A 97 1.24 -0.65 -1.45
N GLY A 98 1.56 -1.51 -2.43
CA GLY A 98 1.33 -2.95 -2.32
C GLY A 98 2.07 -3.58 -1.14
N TYR A 99 3.35 -3.23 -0.95
CA TYR A 99 4.17 -3.71 0.16
C TYR A 99 3.60 -3.31 1.53
N SER A 100 3.26 -2.04 1.72
CA SER A 100 2.69 -1.57 2.99
C SER A 100 1.38 -2.27 3.34
N GLY A 101 0.51 -2.54 2.34
CA GLY A 101 -0.74 -3.28 2.51
C GLY A 101 -0.52 -4.77 2.81
N TYR A 102 0.54 -5.37 2.24
CA TYR A 102 0.91 -6.75 2.50
C TYR A 102 1.33 -6.99 3.96
N LEU A 103 1.86 -5.98 4.64
CA LEU A 103 2.25 -6.08 6.05
C LEU A 103 1.06 -6.02 7.04
N LEU A 104 -0.10 -5.51 6.63
CA LEU A 104 -1.23 -5.25 7.53
C LEU A 104 -1.84 -6.51 8.18
N PRO A 105 -1.91 -7.69 7.54
CA PRO A 105 -2.40 -8.89 8.21
C PRO A 105 -1.60 -9.30 9.44
N TRP A 106 -0.35 -8.89 9.53
CA TRP A 106 0.58 -9.14 10.64
C TRP A 106 0.71 -10.63 11.00
N ASP A 107 0.61 -11.48 9.99
CA ASP A 107 0.87 -12.91 10.07
C ASP A 107 2.37 -13.21 9.95
N SER A 108 2.76 -14.47 9.98
CA SER A 108 4.16 -14.90 9.89
C SER A 108 4.85 -14.44 8.60
N LEU A 109 4.11 -14.38 7.49
CA LEU A 109 4.63 -13.91 6.20
C LEU A 109 4.83 -12.40 6.21
N ALA A 110 3.87 -11.63 6.76
CA ALA A 110 3.98 -10.19 6.94
C ALA A 110 5.17 -9.83 7.85
N PHE A 111 5.36 -10.58 8.94
CA PHE A 111 6.49 -10.39 9.84
C PHE A 111 7.84 -10.65 9.15
N GLY A 112 7.94 -11.72 8.35
CA GLY A 112 9.12 -12.01 7.53
C GLY A 112 9.41 -10.91 6.52
N ALA A 113 8.39 -10.41 5.83
CA ALA A 113 8.52 -9.30 4.88
C ALA A 113 8.92 -7.99 5.57
N ALA A 114 8.39 -7.70 6.77
CA ALA A 114 8.80 -6.55 7.57
C ALA A 114 10.27 -6.64 7.99
N THR A 115 10.74 -7.83 8.39
CA THR A 115 12.15 -8.08 8.73
C THR A 115 13.06 -7.76 7.55
N ILE A 116 12.73 -8.25 6.36
CA ILE A 116 13.50 -7.98 5.14
C ILE A 116 13.50 -6.47 4.85
N GLY A 117 12.33 -5.82 4.90
CA GLY A 117 12.21 -4.39 4.62
C GLY A 117 13.02 -3.51 5.58
N ILE A 118 12.98 -3.80 6.87
CA ILE A 118 13.79 -3.08 7.88
C ILE A 118 15.30 -3.28 7.64
N ASN A 119 15.72 -4.52 7.34
CA ASN A 119 17.11 -4.80 7.05
C ASN A 119 17.60 -4.09 5.78
N MET A 120 16.78 -4.05 4.73
CA MET A 120 17.06 -3.28 3.52
C MET A 120 17.15 -1.78 3.80
N ALA A 121 16.23 -1.24 4.60
CA ALA A 121 16.27 0.16 5.00
C ALA A 121 17.55 0.47 5.80
N ASN A 122 17.87 -0.34 6.80
CA ASN A 122 19.07 -0.16 7.64
C ASN A 122 20.37 -0.27 6.84
N SER A 123 20.43 -1.07 5.79
CA SER A 123 21.63 -1.23 4.95
C SER A 123 21.84 -0.06 3.98
N THR A 124 20.93 0.91 3.91
CA THR A 124 21.12 2.11 3.08
C THR A 124 22.23 2.98 3.68
N PRO A 125 23.34 3.26 2.95
CA PRO A 125 24.44 4.05 3.48
C PRO A 125 24.01 5.43 3.96
N LEU A 126 24.58 5.90 5.05
CA LEU A 126 24.41 7.23 5.66
C LEU A 126 23.02 7.53 6.24
N ILE A 127 21.93 7.04 5.63
CA ILE A 127 20.56 7.40 6.01
C ILE A 127 19.71 6.21 6.47
N GLY A 128 20.30 5.00 6.52
CA GLY A 128 19.54 3.75 6.76
C GLY A 128 18.69 3.77 8.03
N GLY A 129 19.27 4.16 9.15
CA GLY A 129 18.55 4.25 10.42
C GLY A 129 17.42 5.29 10.40
N TRP A 130 17.60 6.40 9.69
CA TRP A 130 16.55 7.40 9.51
C TRP A 130 15.41 6.85 8.64
N VAL A 131 15.73 6.19 7.52
CA VAL A 131 14.75 5.56 6.63
C VAL A 131 13.96 4.49 7.38
N ALA A 132 14.64 3.60 8.11
CA ALA A 132 14.00 2.56 8.92
C ALA A 132 13.07 3.16 9.97
N THR A 133 13.51 4.19 10.69
CA THR A 133 12.69 4.86 11.71
C THR A 133 11.48 5.56 11.10
N ALA A 134 11.65 6.24 9.97
CA ALA A 134 10.55 6.93 9.29
C ALA A 134 9.50 5.95 8.75
N MET A 135 9.94 4.85 8.13
CA MET A 135 9.03 3.89 7.49
C MET A 135 8.45 2.87 8.46
N PHE A 136 9.27 2.32 9.37
CA PHE A 136 8.89 1.18 10.21
C PHE A 136 8.72 1.51 11.70
N ALA A 137 8.86 2.78 12.07
CA ALA A 137 8.82 3.28 13.44
C ALA A 137 10.01 2.82 14.31
N GLY A 138 11.12 2.41 13.70
CA GLY A 138 12.35 1.99 14.39
C GLY A 138 13.28 1.23 13.48
N THR A 139 14.47 0.94 13.98
CA THR A 139 15.48 0.12 13.29
C THR A 139 15.31 -1.38 13.51
N THR A 140 14.31 -1.76 14.33
CA THR A 140 13.90 -3.14 14.62
C THR A 140 12.39 -3.26 14.55
N ILE A 141 11.87 -4.48 14.32
CA ILE A 141 10.43 -4.73 14.32
C ILE A 141 9.87 -4.52 15.73
N SER A 142 8.74 -3.80 15.80
CA SER A 142 7.98 -3.58 17.02
C SER A 142 6.48 -3.58 16.71
N GLY A 143 5.64 -3.58 17.74
CA GLY A 143 4.20 -3.39 17.58
C GLY A 143 3.80 -2.10 16.87
N GLN A 144 4.65 -1.09 16.92
CA GLN A 144 4.51 0.19 16.22
C GLN A 144 4.70 0.07 14.70
N THR A 145 5.41 -0.95 14.22
CA THR A 145 5.70 -1.13 12.79
C THR A 145 4.42 -1.29 11.98
N VAL A 146 3.50 -2.16 12.41
CA VAL A 146 2.23 -2.34 11.70
C VAL A 146 1.34 -1.10 11.78
N THR A 147 1.35 -0.39 12.90
CA THR A 147 0.61 0.88 13.05
C THR A 147 1.14 1.94 12.08
N ARG A 148 2.46 2.04 11.92
CA ARG A 148 3.08 2.94 10.95
C ARG A 148 2.74 2.55 9.52
N MET A 149 2.81 1.27 9.18
CA MET A 149 2.43 0.76 7.85
C MET A 149 0.96 1.01 7.53
N TYR A 150 0.07 0.87 8.51
CA TYR A 150 -1.34 1.22 8.35
C TYR A 150 -1.53 2.71 8.03
N PHE A 151 -0.88 3.60 8.79
CA PHE A 151 -0.96 5.04 8.54
C PHE A 151 -0.44 5.41 7.14
N LEU A 152 0.68 4.84 6.74
CA LEU A 152 1.23 5.04 5.40
C LEU A 152 0.26 4.53 4.32
N HIS A 153 -0.26 3.31 4.47
CA HIS A 153 -1.13 2.67 3.48
C HIS A 153 -2.48 3.37 3.31
N VAL A 154 -3.11 3.80 4.40
CA VAL A 154 -4.49 4.32 4.37
C VAL A 154 -4.53 5.83 4.15
N PHE A 155 -3.53 6.58 4.60
CA PHE A 155 -3.56 8.05 4.55
C PHE A 155 -2.50 8.62 3.61
N ILE A 156 -1.23 8.33 3.82
CA ILE A 156 -0.15 9.01 3.09
C ILE A 156 -0.09 8.55 1.63
N LEU A 157 0.01 7.25 1.40
CA LEU A 157 0.19 6.71 0.05
C LEU A 157 -1.00 6.99 -0.89
N PRO A 158 -2.27 6.88 -0.46
CA PRO A 158 -3.40 7.27 -1.31
C PRO A 158 -3.34 8.73 -1.75
N VAL A 159 -2.98 9.65 -0.85
CA VAL A 159 -2.86 11.07 -1.18
C VAL A 159 -1.72 11.31 -2.17
N VAL A 160 -0.54 10.74 -1.91
CA VAL A 160 0.63 10.88 -2.78
C VAL A 160 0.37 10.30 -4.16
N VAL A 161 -0.12 9.05 -4.24
CA VAL A 161 -0.38 8.37 -5.51
C VAL A 161 -1.47 9.09 -6.31
N THR A 162 -2.57 9.50 -5.66
CA THR A 162 -3.64 10.26 -6.34
C THR A 162 -3.13 11.57 -6.89
N SER A 163 -2.35 12.34 -6.12
CA SER A 163 -1.78 13.60 -6.57
C SER A 163 -0.84 13.41 -7.77
N LEU A 164 0.00 12.37 -7.74
CA LEU A 164 0.89 12.04 -8.85
C LEU A 164 0.12 11.56 -10.09
N ILE A 165 -0.96 10.78 -9.92
CA ILE A 165 -1.84 10.36 -11.03
C ILE A 165 -2.47 11.59 -11.68
N LEU A 166 -3.01 12.52 -10.90
CA LEU A 166 -3.62 13.74 -11.43
C LEU A 166 -2.59 14.57 -12.20
N ALA A 167 -1.38 14.75 -11.68
CA ALA A 167 -0.30 15.43 -12.37
C ALA A 167 0.10 14.72 -13.67
N HIS A 168 0.24 13.37 -13.62
CA HIS A 168 0.57 12.54 -14.77
C HIS A 168 -0.46 12.68 -15.89
N LEU A 169 -1.74 12.55 -15.56
CA LEU A 169 -2.85 12.67 -16.51
C LEU A 169 -2.99 14.10 -17.05
N PHE A 170 -2.78 15.11 -16.22
CA PHE A 170 -2.79 16.51 -16.66
C PHE A 170 -1.71 16.77 -17.71
N ILE A 171 -0.49 16.26 -17.51
CA ILE A 171 0.60 16.41 -18.49
C ILE A 171 0.28 15.65 -19.79
N VAL A 172 -0.28 14.42 -19.70
CA VAL A 172 -0.74 13.68 -20.90
C VAL A 172 -1.80 14.46 -21.65
N TRP A 173 -2.76 15.07 -20.95
CA TRP A 173 -3.78 15.90 -21.58
C TRP A 173 -3.19 17.14 -22.26
N ALA A 174 -2.25 17.81 -21.61
CA ALA A 174 -1.62 19.04 -22.14
C ALA A 174 -0.68 18.77 -23.33
N GLN A 175 0.03 17.63 -23.33
CA GLN A 175 1.03 17.29 -24.35
C GLN A 175 0.51 16.40 -25.48
N GLY A 176 -0.70 15.85 -25.33
CA GLY A 176 -1.26 14.83 -26.23
C GLY A 176 -0.65 13.43 -26.04
N ILE A 177 -1.26 12.45 -26.69
CA ILE A 177 -0.81 11.05 -26.70
C ILE A 177 0.39 10.92 -27.65
N ALA A 178 1.39 10.10 -27.26
CA ALA A 178 2.50 9.77 -28.14
C ALA A 178 2.00 8.87 -29.26
N GLU A 179 2.22 9.28 -30.52
CA GLU A 179 2.02 8.40 -31.65
C GLU A 179 3.13 7.34 -31.69
N PRO A 180 2.80 6.06 -31.95
CA PRO A 180 3.81 5.02 -32.12
C PRO A 180 4.62 5.32 -33.39
N HIS A 181 5.92 5.34 -33.29
CA HIS A 181 6.87 5.41 -34.40
C HIS A 181 7.17 4.02 -34.88
#